data_44da5236d4e4107ed2bd3f01dfd943a8
#
_entry.id   44da5236d4e4107ed2bd3f01dfd943a8
#
_cell.length_a   1.000
_cell.length_b   1.000
_cell.length_c   1.000
_cell.angle_alpha   90.00
_cell.angle_beta   90.00
_cell.angle_gamma   90.00
#
_symmetry.space_group_name_H-M   'P 1'
#
loop_
_entity.id
_entity.type
_entity.pdbx_description
1 polymer ?
#
loop_
_entity_poly.entity_id
_entity_poly.type
_entity_poly.pdbx_seq_one_letter_code
_entity_poly.pdbx_strand_id
1 'polypeptide(L)'
;MQTIIQPLAFHSALLRGAQKVEGKRDELNRINGFPVPDRDTGNNLAYLMQQLRRQLPSPQSFEELLGKLCEVSLINARGNSGAIFSQYFSGFKEAAADLKQSITEMLPLHVLALMFNQGYTSAFRSIQKPREGTIISAMRSFAEGFHRLLVQGGDLLQAAEGALH
;
A
#
# COMPACT_ATOMS: atom_id res chain seq x y z
N MET A 1 -14.75 -11.65 -18.07
CA MET A 1 -13.75 -12.53 -17.40
C MET A 1 -13.28 -11.80 -16.16
N GLN A 2 -13.43 -12.38 -14.99
CA GLN A 2 -13.01 -11.70 -13.75
C GLN A 2 -11.48 -11.73 -13.68
N THR A 3 -10.83 -10.58 -13.67
CA THR A 3 -9.37 -10.51 -13.53
C THR A 3 -8.99 -10.97 -12.11
N ILE A 4 -8.12 -11.96 -12.03
CA ILE A 4 -7.66 -12.60 -10.81
C ILE A 4 -6.16 -12.40 -10.71
N ILE A 5 -5.67 -12.01 -9.54
CA ILE A 5 -4.25 -11.74 -9.30
C ILE A 5 -3.66 -12.90 -8.51
N GLN A 6 -2.53 -13.42 -8.94
CA GLN A 6 -1.77 -14.45 -8.22
C GLN A 6 -0.84 -13.82 -7.17
N PRO A 7 -0.51 -14.53 -6.07
CA PRO A 7 0.38 -14.02 -5.02
C PRO A 7 1.73 -13.53 -5.56
N LEU A 8 2.35 -14.28 -6.45
CA LEU A 8 3.64 -13.92 -7.05
C LEU A 8 3.55 -12.69 -7.94
N ALA A 9 2.44 -12.49 -8.65
CA ALA A 9 2.22 -11.29 -9.47
C ALA A 9 2.08 -10.05 -8.59
N PHE A 10 1.29 -10.15 -7.51
CA PHE A 10 1.14 -9.06 -6.54
C PHE A 10 2.46 -8.74 -5.83
N HIS A 11 3.19 -9.76 -5.37
CA HIS A 11 4.52 -9.61 -4.79
C HIS A 11 5.47 -8.88 -5.74
N SER A 12 5.54 -9.31 -7.00
CA SER A 12 6.40 -8.67 -8.01
C SER A 12 6.01 -7.20 -8.27
N ALA A 13 4.72 -6.88 -8.30
CA ALA A 13 4.23 -5.51 -8.43
C ALA A 13 4.60 -4.66 -7.21
N LEU A 14 4.44 -5.20 -6.00
CA LEU A 14 4.83 -4.55 -4.74
C LEU A 14 6.32 -4.22 -4.71
N LEU A 15 7.20 -5.17 -5.06
CA LEU A 15 8.65 -4.94 -5.08
C LEU A 15 9.06 -3.90 -6.13
N ARG A 16 8.43 -3.89 -7.31
CA ARG A 16 8.66 -2.84 -8.32
C ARG A 16 8.19 -1.47 -7.84
N GLY A 17 7.05 -1.41 -7.17
CA GLY A 17 6.56 -0.18 -6.54
C GLY A 17 7.54 0.33 -5.47
N ALA A 18 8.01 -0.57 -4.60
CA ALA A 18 9.00 -0.25 -3.59
C ALA A 18 10.29 0.33 -4.20
N GLN A 19 10.79 -0.27 -5.28
CA GLN A 19 11.96 0.26 -6.00
C GLN A 19 11.75 1.67 -6.56
N LYS A 20 10.55 1.95 -7.08
CA LYS A 20 10.21 3.30 -7.57
C LYS A 20 10.20 4.32 -6.44
N VAL A 21 9.64 3.98 -5.27
CA VAL A 21 9.64 4.86 -4.10
C VAL A 21 11.06 5.13 -3.61
N GLU A 22 11.93 4.11 -3.55
CA GLU A 22 13.35 4.28 -3.23
C GLU A 22 14.02 5.30 -4.17
N GLY A 23 13.77 5.17 -5.48
CA GLY A 23 14.34 6.08 -6.49
C GLY A 23 13.83 7.52 -6.39
N LYS A 24 12.72 7.76 -5.68
CA LYS A 24 12.14 9.08 -5.47
C LYS A 24 12.48 9.71 -4.11
N ARG A 25 13.43 9.13 -3.36
CA ARG A 25 13.81 9.58 -2.02
C ARG A 25 14.06 11.08 -1.92
N ASP A 26 14.91 11.62 -2.77
CA ASP A 26 15.33 13.02 -2.69
C ASP A 26 14.19 13.98 -3.11
N GLU A 27 13.37 13.56 -4.07
CA GLU A 27 12.17 14.29 -4.45
C GLU A 27 11.15 14.33 -3.31
N LEU A 28 10.90 13.19 -2.65
CA LEU A 28 9.99 13.09 -1.51
C LEU A 28 10.49 13.94 -0.32
N ASN A 29 11.79 13.97 -0.05
CA ASN A 29 12.36 14.86 0.97
C ASN A 29 12.17 16.33 0.59
N ARG A 30 12.35 16.67 -0.69
CA ARG A 30 12.22 18.05 -1.17
C ARG A 30 10.80 18.60 -1.02
N ILE A 31 9.78 17.79 -1.29
CA ILE A 31 8.37 18.20 -1.18
C ILE A 31 7.81 18.06 0.24
N ASN A 32 8.55 17.45 1.16
CA ASN A 32 8.14 17.28 2.57
C ASN A 32 8.32 18.62 3.31
N GLY A 33 7.42 19.55 3.05
CA GLY A 33 7.37 20.86 3.72
C GLY A 33 6.20 21.02 4.68
N PHE A 34 5.30 20.02 4.74
CA PHE A 34 4.05 20.06 5.52
C PHE A 34 3.63 18.66 5.97
N PRO A 35 3.04 18.44 7.17
CA PRO A 35 2.81 19.44 8.22
C PRO A 35 4.05 19.81 9.03
N VAL A 36 5.10 19.02 8.95
CA VAL A 36 6.39 19.25 9.63
C VAL A 36 7.49 19.27 8.56
N PRO A 37 8.24 20.35 8.39
CA PRO A 37 9.25 20.49 7.34
C PRO A 37 10.61 19.86 7.72
N ASP A 38 10.60 18.63 8.23
CA ASP A 38 11.78 17.87 8.63
C ASP A 38 12.54 17.24 7.45
N ARG A 39 11.91 17.20 6.27
CA ARG A 39 12.50 16.71 5.02
C ARG A 39 13.06 15.28 5.11
N ASP A 40 12.42 14.42 5.91
CA ASP A 40 12.87 13.05 6.16
C ASP A 40 11.94 11.97 5.57
N THR A 41 10.77 12.35 5.05
CA THR A 41 9.76 11.42 4.50
C THR A 41 10.38 10.48 3.47
N GLY A 42 11.16 11.01 2.52
CA GLY A 42 11.83 10.20 1.50
C GLY A 42 12.83 9.21 2.10
N ASN A 43 13.60 9.61 3.11
CA ASN A 43 14.54 8.72 3.80
C ASN A 43 13.81 7.58 4.52
N ASN A 44 12.75 7.90 5.25
CA ASN A 44 11.96 6.93 6.02
C ASN A 44 11.26 5.92 5.09
N LEU A 45 10.66 6.40 3.99
CA LEU A 45 10.01 5.53 3.02
C LEU A 45 11.02 4.69 2.22
N ALA A 46 12.12 5.29 1.76
CA ALA A 46 13.15 4.54 1.03
C ALA A 46 13.73 3.43 1.89
N TYR A 47 14.00 3.70 3.18
CA TYR A 47 14.45 2.66 4.10
C TYR A 47 13.44 1.53 4.23
N LEU A 48 12.16 1.84 4.48
CA LEU A 48 11.10 0.83 4.59
C LEU A 48 10.99 -0.01 3.31
N MET A 49 10.96 0.63 2.14
CA MET A 49 10.87 -0.05 0.85
C MET A 49 12.08 -0.95 0.58
N GLN A 50 13.27 -0.52 0.97
CA GLN A 50 14.47 -1.33 0.87
C GLN A 50 14.39 -2.58 1.75
N GLN A 51 13.84 -2.46 2.98
CA GLN A 51 13.67 -3.61 3.85
C GLN A 51 12.62 -4.59 3.29
N LEU A 52 11.51 -4.10 2.74
CA LEU A 52 10.52 -4.94 2.05
C LEU A 52 11.16 -5.71 0.89
N ARG A 53 11.94 -5.05 0.05
CA ARG A 53 12.62 -5.70 -1.08
C ARG A 53 13.65 -6.76 -0.66
N ARG A 54 14.27 -6.60 0.51
CA ARG A 54 15.28 -7.54 1.03
C ARG A 54 14.68 -8.71 1.78
N GLN A 55 13.56 -8.52 2.47
CA GLN A 55 13.04 -9.45 3.47
C GLN A 55 11.74 -10.14 3.07
N LEU A 56 11.03 -9.66 2.01
CA LEU A 56 9.85 -10.36 1.52
C LEU A 56 10.26 -11.53 0.63
N PRO A 57 10.02 -12.80 1.08
CA PRO A 57 10.28 -13.97 0.26
C PRO A 57 9.24 -14.10 -0.85
N SER A 58 9.53 -14.95 -1.84
CA SER A 58 8.51 -15.36 -2.82
C SER A 58 7.40 -16.12 -2.10
N PRO A 59 6.14 -15.63 -2.17
CA PRO A 59 5.05 -16.21 -1.39
C PRO A 59 4.47 -17.46 -2.02
N GLN A 60 4.00 -18.40 -1.18
CA GLN A 60 3.17 -19.53 -1.60
C GLN A 60 1.67 -19.18 -1.57
N SER A 61 1.28 -18.17 -0.79
CA SER A 61 -0.09 -17.73 -0.62
C SER A 61 -0.19 -16.22 -0.35
N PHE A 62 -1.39 -15.65 -0.49
CA PHE A 62 -1.63 -14.27 -0.05
C PHE A 62 -1.56 -14.11 1.46
N GLU A 63 -1.98 -15.11 2.23
CA GLU A 63 -1.89 -15.07 3.68
C GLU A 63 -0.43 -14.93 4.15
N GLU A 64 0.47 -15.74 3.58
CA GLU A 64 1.91 -15.66 3.85
C GLU A 64 2.46 -14.28 3.45
N LEU A 65 2.13 -13.81 2.24
CA LEU A 65 2.59 -12.53 1.73
C LEU A 65 2.16 -11.36 2.62
N LEU A 66 0.87 -11.28 2.94
CA LEU A 66 0.33 -10.19 3.74
C LEU A 66 0.81 -10.26 5.19
N GLY A 67 0.95 -11.47 5.74
CA GLY A 67 1.55 -11.67 7.06
C GLY A 67 2.97 -11.14 7.12
N LYS A 68 3.80 -11.50 6.13
CA LYS A 68 5.21 -11.08 6.08
C LYS A 68 5.36 -9.59 5.74
N LEU A 69 4.49 -9.06 4.87
CA LEU A 69 4.44 -7.63 4.57
C LEU A 69 4.17 -6.80 5.83
N CYS A 70 3.20 -7.20 6.65
CA CYS A 70 2.91 -6.54 7.92
C CYS A 70 4.08 -6.65 8.91
N GLU A 71 4.65 -7.83 9.08
CA GLU A 71 5.78 -8.05 9.99
C GLU A 71 6.97 -7.16 9.63
N VAL A 72 7.42 -7.23 8.38
CA VAL A 72 8.59 -6.46 7.90
C VAL A 72 8.32 -4.97 7.98
N SER A 73 7.13 -4.51 7.58
CA SER A 73 6.80 -3.08 7.62
C SER A 73 6.72 -2.55 9.04
N LEU A 74 6.16 -3.31 9.98
CA LEU A 74 6.05 -2.91 11.38
C LEU A 74 7.43 -2.78 12.07
N ILE A 75 8.29 -3.78 11.88
CA ILE A 75 9.63 -3.80 12.50
C ILE A 75 10.53 -2.70 11.93
N ASN A 76 10.35 -2.34 10.66
CA ASN A 76 11.22 -1.40 9.97
C ASN A 76 10.59 -0.01 9.75
N ALA A 77 9.44 0.27 10.36
CA ALA A 77 8.82 1.59 10.30
C ALA A 77 9.71 2.63 10.98
N ARG A 78 9.99 3.74 10.27
CA ARG A 78 10.73 4.88 10.81
C ARG A 78 9.97 6.16 10.54
N GLY A 79 9.97 7.07 11.51
CA GLY A 79 9.25 8.33 11.43
C GLY A 79 7.75 8.17 11.20
N ASN A 80 7.06 9.28 11.04
CA ASN A 80 5.62 9.29 10.82
C ASN A 80 5.22 8.59 9.51
N SER A 81 5.96 8.84 8.42
CA SER A 81 5.67 8.25 7.12
C SER A 81 5.82 6.72 7.10
N GLY A 82 6.86 6.19 7.74
CA GLY A 82 7.04 4.75 7.89
C GLY A 82 5.92 4.11 8.73
N ALA A 83 5.53 4.74 9.84
CA ALA A 83 4.44 4.27 10.68
C ALA A 83 3.09 4.26 9.92
N ILE A 84 2.80 5.30 9.15
CA ILE A 84 1.60 5.40 8.31
C ILE A 84 1.57 4.25 7.28
N PHE A 85 2.66 3.99 6.58
CA PHE A 85 2.74 2.89 5.61
C PHE A 85 2.63 1.52 6.27
N SER A 86 3.20 1.33 7.45
CA SER A 86 3.04 0.09 8.22
C SER A 86 1.56 -0.18 8.54
N GLN A 87 0.82 0.85 8.97
CA GLN A 87 -0.61 0.73 9.22
C GLN A 87 -1.43 0.52 7.93
N TYR A 88 -1.01 1.13 6.83
CA TYR A 88 -1.61 0.88 5.52
C TYR A 88 -1.52 -0.60 5.13
N PHE A 89 -0.38 -1.23 5.30
CA PHE A 89 -0.20 -2.66 5.03
C PHE A 89 -0.93 -3.56 6.04
N SER A 90 -1.06 -3.12 7.29
CA SER A 90 -1.91 -3.83 8.28
C SER A 90 -3.37 -3.89 7.83
N GLY A 91 -3.89 -2.79 7.27
CA GLY A 91 -5.24 -2.76 6.70
C GLY A 91 -5.45 -3.73 5.54
N PHE A 92 -4.42 -4.03 4.75
CA PHE A 92 -4.50 -5.06 3.71
C PHE A 92 -4.76 -6.44 4.30
N LYS A 93 -4.04 -6.78 5.37
CA LYS A 93 -4.22 -8.06 6.07
C LYS A 93 -5.59 -8.14 6.74
N GLU A 94 -6.06 -7.06 7.35
CA GLU A 94 -7.40 -6.98 7.96
C GLU A 94 -8.50 -7.23 6.92
N ALA A 95 -8.47 -6.54 5.78
CA ALA A 95 -9.44 -6.73 4.70
C ALA A 95 -9.44 -8.16 4.17
N ALA A 96 -8.29 -8.81 4.08
CA ALA A 96 -8.17 -10.19 3.66
C ALA A 96 -8.77 -11.16 4.69
N ALA A 97 -8.58 -10.91 5.98
CA ALA A 97 -9.07 -11.75 7.08
C ALA A 97 -10.61 -11.68 7.23
N ASP A 98 -11.20 -10.48 7.06
CA ASP A 98 -12.64 -10.25 7.22
C ASP A 98 -13.49 -11.00 6.18
N LEU A 99 -12.92 -11.30 5.01
CA LEU A 99 -13.64 -11.97 3.94
C LEU A 99 -13.84 -13.48 4.16
N LYS A 100 -13.34 -14.06 5.27
CA LYS A 100 -13.46 -15.49 5.64
C LYS A 100 -13.23 -16.49 4.49
N GLN A 101 -12.81 -16.01 3.35
CA GLN A 101 -12.38 -16.83 2.23
C GLN A 101 -10.88 -17.05 2.40
N SER A 102 -10.45 -18.29 2.34
CA SER A 102 -9.04 -18.59 2.20
C SER A 102 -8.54 -17.99 0.88
N ILE A 103 -8.09 -16.73 0.94
CA ILE A 103 -7.38 -16.07 -0.16
C ILE A 103 -6.00 -16.73 -0.23
N THR A 104 -5.99 -18.03 -0.61
CA THR A 104 -4.75 -18.79 -0.66
C THR A 104 -4.06 -18.58 -1.99
N GLU A 105 -4.77 -18.70 -3.10
CA GLU A 105 -4.15 -18.78 -4.42
C GLU A 105 -4.51 -17.62 -5.35
N MET A 106 -5.62 -16.93 -5.14
CA MET A 106 -6.13 -15.94 -6.10
C MET A 106 -6.82 -14.76 -5.42
N LEU A 107 -6.48 -13.54 -5.83
CA LEU A 107 -7.06 -12.30 -5.33
C LEU A 107 -7.99 -11.67 -6.38
N PRO A 108 -9.30 -11.63 -6.16
CA PRO A 108 -10.22 -10.91 -7.02
C PRO A 108 -10.01 -9.39 -6.94
N LEU A 109 -10.27 -8.65 -8.03
CA LEU A 109 -10.06 -7.19 -8.06
C LEU A 109 -10.91 -6.44 -7.03
N HIS A 110 -12.12 -6.89 -6.75
CA HIS A 110 -12.95 -6.24 -5.72
C HIS A 110 -12.33 -6.37 -4.32
N VAL A 111 -11.65 -7.48 -4.03
CA VAL A 111 -10.91 -7.67 -2.78
C VAL A 111 -9.70 -6.74 -2.72
N LEU A 112 -8.99 -6.57 -3.84
CA LEU A 112 -7.90 -5.60 -3.91
C LEU A 112 -8.38 -4.17 -3.65
N ALA A 113 -9.56 -3.79 -4.17
CA ALA A 113 -10.17 -2.49 -3.86
C ALA A 113 -10.50 -2.34 -2.37
N LEU A 114 -11.03 -3.39 -1.74
CA LEU A 114 -11.25 -3.41 -0.29
C LEU A 114 -9.95 -3.28 0.49
N MET A 115 -8.87 -3.95 0.06
CA MET A 115 -7.55 -3.83 0.69
C MET A 115 -7.02 -2.39 0.63
N PHE A 116 -7.14 -1.71 -0.50
CA PHE A 116 -6.72 -0.29 -0.61
C PHE A 116 -7.56 0.62 0.30
N ASN A 117 -8.86 0.41 0.36
CA ASN A 117 -9.74 1.19 1.22
C ASN A 117 -9.47 0.93 2.71
N GLN A 118 -9.33 -0.33 3.10
CA GLN A 118 -9.02 -0.69 4.49
C GLN A 118 -7.61 -0.23 4.88
N GLY A 119 -6.64 -0.31 3.95
CA GLY A 119 -5.31 0.25 4.14
C GLY A 119 -5.35 1.74 4.45
N TYR A 120 -6.05 2.52 3.62
CA TYR A 120 -6.28 3.95 3.90
C TYR A 120 -6.93 4.16 5.28
N THR A 121 -7.98 3.40 5.59
CA THR A 121 -8.72 3.53 6.86
C THR A 121 -7.81 3.27 8.07
N SER A 122 -7.01 2.22 8.03
CA SER A 122 -6.07 1.87 9.11
C SER A 122 -4.96 2.91 9.25
N ALA A 123 -4.40 3.39 8.14
CA ALA A 123 -3.43 4.49 8.14
C ALA A 123 -4.02 5.79 8.70
N PHE A 124 -5.23 6.17 8.29
CA PHE A 124 -5.91 7.37 8.76
C PHE A 124 -6.17 7.33 10.27
N ARG A 125 -6.66 6.19 10.78
CA ARG A 125 -6.94 6.00 12.21
C ARG A 125 -5.69 6.02 13.09
N SER A 126 -4.53 5.71 12.51
CA SER A 126 -3.25 5.72 13.24
C SER A 126 -2.73 7.13 13.53
N ILE A 127 -3.28 8.14 12.89
CA ILE A 127 -2.83 9.53 13.01
C ILE A 127 -3.75 10.30 13.94
N GLN A 128 -3.19 10.88 14.99
CA GLN A 128 -3.96 11.64 15.96
C GLN A 128 -4.65 12.89 15.37
N LYS A 129 -3.98 13.57 14.43
CA LYS A 129 -4.51 14.74 13.72
C LYS A 129 -4.18 14.64 12.23
N PRO A 130 -4.95 13.85 11.46
CA PRO A 130 -4.69 13.71 10.03
C PRO A 130 -4.88 15.05 9.31
N ARG A 131 -4.03 15.33 8.34
CA ARG A 131 -4.02 16.57 7.55
C ARG A 131 -4.18 16.27 6.07
N GLU A 132 -5.06 17.05 5.42
CA GLU A 132 -5.18 17.01 3.96
C GLU A 132 -3.91 17.54 3.27
N GLY A 133 -3.69 17.12 2.01
CA GLY A 133 -2.49 17.47 1.26
C GLY A 133 -1.25 16.66 1.66
N THR A 134 -1.44 15.55 2.38
CA THR A 134 -0.37 14.64 2.79
C THR A 134 -0.51 13.27 2.13
N ILE A 135 0.35 12.32 2.50
CA ILE A 135 0.32 10.94 2.04
C ILE A 135 -1.06 10.28 2.26
N ILE A 136 -1.78 10.68 3.29
CA ILE A 136 -3.14 10.19 3.58
C ILE A 136 -4.13 10.58 2.49
N SER A 137 -4.04 11.81 1.99
CA SER A 137 -4.89 12.25 0.87
C SER A 137 -4.60 11.47 -0.40
N ALA A 138 -3.32 11.16 -0.67
CA ALA A 138 -2.93 10.33 -1.81
C ALA A 138 -3.47 8.89 -1.67
N MET A 139 -3.36 8.27 -0.48
CA MET A 139 -3.91 6.94 -0.21
C MET A 139 -5.44 6.90 -0.39
N ARG A 140 -6.15 7.94 0.09
CA ARG A 140 -7.61 8.05 -0.08
C ARG A 140 -7.98 8.17 -1.55
N SER A 141 -7.41 9.15 -2.25
CA SER A 141 -7.73 9.41 -3.66
C SER A 141 -7.46 8.17 -4.52
N PHE A 142 -6.36 7.45 -4.26
CA PHE A 142 -6.05 6.22 -4.96
C PHE A 142 -7.11 5.13 -4.69
N ALA A 143 -7.47 4.88 -3.42
CA ALA A 143 -8.46 3.87 -3.06
C ALA A 143 -9.84 4.16 -3.67
N GLU A 144 -10.30 5.42 -3.59
CA GLU A 144 -11.58 5.86 -4.15
C GLU A 144 -11.59 5.80 -5.69
N GLY A 145 -10.52 6.26 -6.33
CA GLY A 145 -10.36 6.22 -7.79
C GLY A 145 -10.36 4.78 -8.32
N PHE A 146 -9.58 3.91 -7.69
CA PHE A 146 -9.52 2.49 -8.04
C PHE A 146 -10.88 1.80 -7.91
N HIS A 147 -11.58 2.01 -6.79
CA HIS A 147 -12.91 1.46 -6.58
C HIS A 147 -13.92 1.95 -7.61
N ARG A 148 -13.96 3.26 -7.87
CA ARG A 148 -14.87 3.89 -8.85
C ARG A 148 -14.73 3.28 -10.24
N LEU A 149 -13.50 3.11 -10.71
CA LEU A 149 -13.25 2.58 -12.05
C LEU A 149 -13.60 1.11 -12.16
N LEU A 150 -13.40 0.31 -11.11
CA LEU A 150 -13.86 -1.08 -11.09
C LEU A 150 -15.39 -1.18 -11.16
N VAL A 151 -16.11 -0.32 -10.42
CA VAL A 151 -17.60 -0.29 -10.47
C VAL A 151 -18.10 0.10 -11.86
N GLN A 152 -17.36 0.94 -12.60
CA GLN A 152 -17.67 1.31 -13.98
C GLN A 152 -17.33 0.22 -15.02
N GLY A 153 -16.84 -0.93 -14.57
CA GLY A 153 -16.47 -2.04 -15.46
C GLY A 153 -15.06 -1.95 -16.05
N GLY A 154 -14.22 -1.08 -15.50
CA GLY A 154 -12.80 -0.98 -15.87
C GLY A 154 -12.01 -2.23 -15.51
N ASP A 155 -10.98 -2.52 -16.29
CA ASP A 155 -10.01 -3.56 -15.96
C ASP A 155 -8.95 -3.06 -14.95
N LEU A 156 -8.03 -3.96 -14.54
CA LEU A 156 -6.98 -3.64 -13.57
C LEU A 156 -6.11 -2.44 -14.01
N LEU A 157 -5.74 -2.37 -15.30
CA LEU A 157 -4.86 -1.34 -15.81
C LEU A 157 -5.57 0.02 -15.80
N GLN A 158 -6.80 0.07 -16.30
CA GLN A 158 -7.64 1.27 -16.30
C GLN A 158 -7.91 1.77 -14.87
N ALA A 159 -8.21 0.85 -13.93
CA ALA A 159 -8.44 1.20 -12.54
C ALA A 159 -7.17 1.75 -11.87
N ALA A 160 -6.01 1.18 -12.14
CA ALA A 160 -4.75 1.64 -11.58
C ALA A 160 -4.28 2.98 -12.17
N GLU A 161 -4.38 3.16 -13.49
CA GLU A 161 -4.00 4.42 -14.16
C GLU A 161 -4.91 5.58 -13.78
N GLY A 162 -6.22 5.38 -13.83
CA GLY A 162 -7.18 6.43 -13.50
C GLY A 162 -7.25 6.79 -12.01
N ALA A 163 -6.75 5.94 -11.13
CA ALA A 163 -6.63 6.26 -9.69
C ALA A 163 -5.44 7.20 -9.38
N LEU A 164 -4.55 7.43 -10.35
CA LEU A 164 -3.39 8.32 -10.21
C LEU A 164 -3.67 9.77 -10.67
N HIS A 165 -4.83 10.03 -11.25
CA HIS A 165 -5.31 11.34 -11.72
C HIS A 165 -6.49 11.83 -10.86
#